data_5810e54d7c8eaa588ffaffa9b86e4373
#
_entry.id   5810e54d7c8eaa588ffaffa9b86e4373
#
_cell.length_a   1.000
_cell.length_b   1.000
_cell.length_c   1.000
_cell.angle_alpha   90.00
_cell.angle_beta   90.00
_cell.angle_gamma   90.00
#
_symmetry.space_group_name_H-M   'P 1'
#
loop_
_entity.id
_entity.type
_entity.pdbx_description
1 polymer ?
#
loop_
_entity_poly.entity_id
_entity_poly.type
_entity_poly.pdbx_seq_one_letter_code
_entity_poly.pdbx_strand_id
1 'polypeptide(L)'
;MGVRLLCHDGEDDDADMRAKAAAAATALIGATVSVPPLKSVGCQGDARTYRNFGVICGDYGRDWDLLGDAATKIVNESGSLNRVCVSLLHNKAGDAPSFSVSPGGPHTCTSDRFDVLREADAIATQKLTDAGLMRKIWQCPVAMAPLTLNGEKGEVIILRPVDSTEAMTASFYRVPFEICDDIAAAIKAALPQIADVLFDVTNKPPGTIEWE
;
A
#
# COMPACT_ATOMS: atom_id res chain seq x y z
N MET A 1 5.93 -8.26 14.84
CA MET A 1 5.75 -7.70 13.50
C MET A 1 6.69 -6.53 13.32
N GLY A 2 7.02 -6.15 12.07
CA GLY A 2 7.86 -4.99 11.79
C GLY A 2 7.02 -3.78 11.38
N VAL A 3 7.38 -2.60 11.88
CA VAL A 3 6.78 -1.35 11.42
C VAL A 3 7.78 -0.55 10.59
N ARG A 4 7.32 0.18 9.59
CA ARG A 4 8.13 1.00 8.70
C ARG A 4 7.53 2.38 8.55
N LEU A 5 8.33 3.39 8.81
CA LEU A 5 7.96 4.79 8.61
C LEU A 5 8.65 5.32 7.37
N LEU A 6 7.89 5.53 6.31
CA LEU A 6 8.41 6.11 5.08
C LEU A 6 8.58 7.62 5.26
N CYS A 7 9.69 8.13 4.74
CA CYS A 7 10.04 9.55 4.78
C CYS A 7 9.97 10.16 3.38
N HIS A 8 9.82 11.47 3.31
CA HIS A 8 9.82 12.21 2.06
C HIS A 8 10.45 13.59 2.30
N ASP A 9 11.33 14.03 1.41
CA ASP A 9 12.05 15.30 1.49
C ASP A 9 11.24 16.49 1.01
N GLY A 10 10.07 16.26 0.42
CA GLY A 10 9.18 17.29 -0.12
C GLY A 10 9.36 17.55 -1.61
N GLU A 11 10.34 16.92 -2.25
CA GLU A 11 10.51 17.03 -3.71
C GLU A 11 9.57 16.06 -4.44
N ASP A 12 8.81 16.57 -5.41
CA ASP A 12 7.97 15.72 -6.27
C ASP A 12 8.83 15.13 -7.39
N ASP A 13 8.77 13.83 -7.58
CA ASP A 13 9.38 13.16 -8.72
C ASP A 13 8.42 13.21 -9.92
N ASP A 14 8.94 13.27 -11.09
CA ASP A 14 8.32 13.31 -12.43
C ASP A 14 6.79 13.01 -12.48
N ALA A 15 5.97 14.06 -12.29
CA ALA A 15 4.52 13.97 -12.30
C ALA A 15 3.96 13.45 -13.65
N ASP A 16 4.62 13.80 -14.77
CA ASP A 16 4.22 13.36 -16.10
C ASP A 16 4.44 11.85 -16.28
N MET A 17 5.54 11.31 -15.75
CA MET A 17 5.80 9.87 -15.75
C MET A 17 4.74 9.13 -14.92
N ARG A 18 4.42 9.64 -13.72
CA ARG A 18 3.41 9.03 -12.84
C ARG A 18 2.02 9.06 -13.49
N ALA A 19 1.64 10.16 -14.12
CA ALA A 19 0.36 10.27 -14.85
C ALA A 19 0.28 9.26 -16.01
N LYS A 20 1.36 9.10 -16.78
CA LYS A 20 1.42 8.09 -17.86
C LYS A 20 1.34 6.67 -17.31
N ALA A 21 2.06 6.37 -16.22
CA ALA A 21 2.01 5.06 -15.58
C ALA A 21 0.61 4.75 -15.02
N ALA A 22 -0.05 5.72 -14.40
CA ALA A 22 -1.43 5.59 -13.91
C ALA A 22 -2.42 5.32 -15.05
N ALA A 23 -2.33 6.08 -16.15
CA ALA A 23 -3.19 5.89 -17.30
C ALA A 23 -2.99 4.50 -17.97
N ALA A 24 -1.72 4.09 -18.12
CA ALA A 24 -1.40 2.76 -18.66
C ALA A 24 -1.95 1.64 -17.76
N ALA A 25 -1.73 1.73 -16.46
CA ALA A 25 -2.22 0.75 -15.49
C ALA A 25 -3.75 0.68 -15.46
N THR A 26 -4.42 1.84 -15.49
CA THR A 26 -5.89 1.93 -15.58
C THR A 26 -6.43 1.23 -16.85
N ALA A 27 -5.78 1.47 -17.98
CA ALA A 27 -6.17 0.84 -19.25
C ALA A 27 -5.98 -0.68 -19.25
N LEU A 28 -4.97 -1.19 -18.51
CA LEU A 28 -4.67 -2.61 -18.44
C LEU A 28 -5.72 -3.42 -17.67
N ILE A 29 -6.31 -2.85 -16.64
CA ILE A 29 -7.19 -3.57 -15.71
C ILE A 29 -8.64 -3.08 -15.69
N GLY A 30 -8.92 -1.93 -16.32
CA GLY A 30 -10.26 -1.34 -16.37
C GLY A 30 -10.75 -0.75 -15.03
N ALA A 31 -9.86 -0.59 -14.05
CA ALA A 31 -10.14 0.05 -12.77
C ALA A 31 -9.22 1.26 -12.58
N THR A 32 -9.65 2.25 -11.82
CA THR A 32 -8.84 3.46 -11.55
C THR A 32 -7.56 3.11 -10.83
N VAL A 33 -6.42 3.51 -11.38
CA VAL A 33 -5.11 3.38 -10.74
C VAL A 33 -4.51 4.76 -10.55
N SER A 34 -4.17 5.11 -9.32
CA SER A 34 -3.38 6.29 -8.99
C SER A 34 -1.92 5.90 -8.75
N VAL A 35 -0.98 6.78 -9.07
CA VAL A 35 0.46 6.59 -8.81
C VAL A 35 0.94 7.71 -7.90
N PRO A 36 1.07 7.45 -6.57
CA PRO A 36 1.55 8.46 -5.62
C PRO A 36 2.98 8.91 -5.89
N PRO A 37 3.36 10.15 -5.49
CA PRO A 37 4.73 10.67 -5.58
C PRO A 37 5.62 10.12 -4.44
N LEU A 38 5.71 8.81 -4.35
CA LEU A 38 6.53 8.11 -3.37
C LEU A 38 7.06 6.82 -3.99
N LYS A 39 8.32 6.52 -3.72
CA LYS A 39 8.99 5.31 -4.18
C LYS A 39 9.00 4.22 -3.12
N SER A 40 8.98 3.00 -3.57
CA SER A 40 9.14 1.80 -2.75
C SER A 40 10.30 0.94 -3.27
N VAL A 41 10.82 0.10 -2.41
CA VAL A 41 11.86 -0.87 -2.80
C VAL A 41 11.22 -2.06 -3.51
N GLY A 42 11.81 -2.45 -4.61
CA GLY A 42 11.54 -3.69 -5.32
C GLY A 42 12.79 -4.52 -5.53
N CYS A 43 12.59 -5.74 -6.00
CA CYS A 43 13.64 -6.70 -6.31
C CYS A 43 13.41 -7.22 -7.72
N GLN A 44 14.34 -6.97 -8.62
CA GLN A 44 14.32 -7.50 -10.00
C GLN A 44 15.65 -8.20 -10.28
N GLY A 45 15.63 -9.54 -10.32
CA GLY A 45 16.85 -10.34 -10.30
C GLY A 45 17.63 -10.10 -9.00
N ASP A 46 18.94 -9.86 -9.11
CA ASP A 46 19.81 -9.59 -7.96
C ASP A 46 19.88 -8.11 -7.55
N ALA A 47 19.17 -7.22 -8.29
CA ALA A 47 19.22 -5.79 -8.06
C ALA A 47 17.99 -5.29 -7.27
N ARG A 48 18.26 -4.37 -6.34
CA ARG A 48 17.18 -3.56 -5.74
C ARG A 48 16.81 -2.43 -6.70
N THR A 49 15.53 -2.17 -6.77
CA THR A 49 14.98 -1.07 -7.57
C THR A 49 14.16 -0.14 -6.67
N TYR A 50 14.19 1.15 -6.98
CA TYR A 50 13.40 2.18 -6.31
C TYR A 50 12.45 2.79 -7.33
N ARG A 51 11.17 2.42 -7.25
CA ARG A 51 10.15 2.86 -8.20
C ARG A 51 8.87 3.22 -7.46
N ASN A 52 8.00 3.96 -8.12
CA ASN A 52 6.69 4.27 -7.59
C ASN A 52 5.83 3.00 -7.46
N PHE A 53 4.69 3.12 -6.85
CA PHE A 53 3.70 2.05 -6.74
C PHE A 53 2.33 2.53 -7.23
N GLY A 54 1.51 1.60 -7.71
CA GLY A 54 0.13 1.88 -8.10
C GLY A 54 -0.83 1.65 -6.93
N VAL A 55 -1.90 2.44 -6.86
CA VAL A 55 -3.02 2.22 -5.94
C VAL A 55 -4.29 2.05 -6.74
N ILE A 56 -4.88 0.87 -6.69
CA ILE A 56 -6.19 0.58 -7.30
C ILE A 56 -7.27 1.13 -6.37
N CYS A 57 -8.16 1.94 -6.91
CA CYS A 57 -9.29 2.55 -6.22
C CYS A 57 -10.58 2.27 -6.98
N GLY A 58 -11.71 2.57 -6.34
CA GLY A 58 -13.01 2.31 -6.92
C GLY A 58 -13.46 0.86 -6.76
N ASP A 59 -14.49 0.47 -7.48
CA ASP A 59 -14.98 -0.91 -7.45
C ASP A 59 -14.03 -1.82 -8.24
N TYR A 60 -13.14 -2.50 -7.53
CA TYR A 60 -12.18 -3.45 -8.10
C TYR A 60 -12.63 -4.92 -7.99
N GLY A 61 -13.92 -5.16 -7.73
CA GLY A 61 -14.53 -6.49 -7.76
C GLY A 61 -14.22 -7.41 -6.58
N ARG A 62 -13.37 -7.00 -5.61
CA ARG A 62 -13.05 -7.72 -4.36
C ARG A 62 -12.76 -9.22 -4.58
N ASP A 63 -11.87 -9.50 -5.52
CA ASP A 63 -11.37 -10.85 -5.83
C ASP A 63 -9.84 -10.84 -5.76
N TRP A 64 -9.28 -11.58 -4.80
CA TRP A 64 -7.84 -11.61 -4.56
C TRP A 64 -7.02 -12.21 -5.72
N ASP A 65 -7.59 -13.14 -6.47
CA ASP A 65 -6.88 -13.74 -7.61
C ASP A 65 -6.83 -12.73 -8.77
N LEU A 66 -7.94 -12.07 -9.07
CA LEU A 66 -7.97 -11.00 -10.06
C LEU A 66 -7.05 -9.84 -9.68
N LEU A 67 -7.00 -9.45 -8.40
CA LEU A 67 -6.11 -8.38 -7.93
C LEU A 67 -4.63 -8.77 -8.00
N GLY A 68 -4.28 -10.02 -7.69
CA GLY A 68 -2.93 -10.54 -7.84
C GLY A 68 -2.46 -10.58 -9.30
N ASP A 69 -3.34 -11.01 -10.21
CA ASP A 69 -3.09 -11.01 -11.65
C ASP A 69 -2.94 -9.57 -12.19
N ALA A 70 -3.82 -8.66 -11.76
CA ALA A 70 -3.75 -7.25 -12.10
C ALA A 70 -2.44 -6.62 -11.62
N ALA A 71 -2.02 -6.87 -10.37
CA ALA A 71 -0.77 -6.37 -9.83
C ALA A 71 0.44 -6.87 -10.64
N THR A 72 0.46 -8.17 -10.96
CA THR A 72 1.51 -8.78 -11.78
C THR A 72 1.58 -8.14 -13.17
N LYS A 73 0.43 -7.96 -13.82
CA LYS A 73 0.33 -7.34 -15.13
C LYS A 73 0.79 -5.89 -15.12
N ILE A 74 0.32 -5.09 -14.16
CA ILE A 74 0.71 -3.68 -14.00
C ILE A 74 2.21 -3.55 -13.83
N VAL A 75 2.85 -4.31 -12.92
CA VAL A 75 4.27 -4.19 -12.67
C VAL A 75 5.11 -4.62 -13.87
N ASN A 76 4.73 -5.71 -14.53
CA ASN A 76 5.49 -6.22 -15.68
C ASN A 76 5.38 -5.30 -16.91
N GLU A 77 4.23 -4.71 -17.16
CA GLU A 77 3.98 -3.93 -18.37
C GLU A 77 4.30 -2.43 -18.19
N SER A 78 4.18 -1.87 -16.97
CA SER A 78 4.49 -0.46 -16.74
C SER A 78 5.98 -0.14 -16.78
N GLY A 79 6.83 -1.09 -16.38
CA GLY A 79 8.29 -0.91 -16.28
C GLY A 79 8.75 0.16 -15.27
N SER A 80 7.82 0.91 -14.69
CA SER A 80 8.07 2.04 -13.79
C SER A 80 7.55 1.84 -12.36
N LEU A 81 6.78 0.77 -12.12
CA LEU A 81 6.20 0.45 -10.82
C LEU A 81 6.84 -0.81 -10.22
N ASN A 82 6.99 -0.82 -8.90
CA ASN A 82 7.47 -1.99 -8.13
C ASN A 82 6.35 -2.73 -7.43
N ARG A 83 5.28 -2.03 -7.11
CA ARG A 83 4.19 -2.53 -6.27
C ARG A 83 2.85 -2.05 -6.74
N VAL A 84 1.84 -2.78 -6.32
CA VAL A 84 0.43 -2.40 -6.45
C VAL A 84 -0.25 -2.63 -5.12
N CYS A 85 -0.98 -1.63 -4.67
CA CYS A 85 -1.86 -1.69 -3.52
C CYS A 85 -3.31 -1.53 -3.96
N VAL A 86 -4.24 -1.93 -3.10
CA VAL A 86 -5.65 -1.56 -3.21
C VAL A 86 -6.02 -0.63 -2.06
N SER A 87 -6.86 0.37 -2.31
CA SER A 87 -7.43 1.19 -1.25
C SER A 87 -8.55 0.43 -0.56
N LEU A 88 -8.53 0.39 0.77
CA LEU A 88 -9.59 -0.24 1.56
C LEU A 88 -10.71 0.75 1.92
N LEU A 89 -10.42 2.06 1.94
CA LEU A 89 -11.42 3.09 2.27
C LEU A 89 -12.07 3.72 1.02
N HIS A 90 -11.39 3.67 -0.15
CA HIS A 90 -11.88 4.22 -1.41
C HIS A 90 -12.08 3.10 -2.44
N ASN A 91 -13.02 2.22 -2.15
CA ASN A 91 -13.29 0.98 -2.88
C ASN A 91 -14.70 0.90 -3.50
N LYS A 92 -15.37 2.04 -3.63
CA LYS A 92 -16.71 2.12 -4.24
C LYS A 92 -16.64 2.64 -5.66
N ALA A 93 -17.64 2.28 -6.46
CA ALA A 93 -17.76 2.79 -7.82
C ALA A 93 -17.71 4.33 -7.83
N GLY A 94 -16.83 4.89 -8.67
CA GLY A 94 -16.62 6.32 -8.79
C GLY A 94 -15.53 6.88 -7.87
N ASP A 95 -15.00 6.12 -6.91
CA ASP A 95 -13.86 6.55 -6.11
C ASP A 95 -12.60 6.64 -6.98
N ALA A 96 -12.05 7.84 -7.09
CA ALA A 96 -10.81 8.11 -7.84
C ALA A 96 -9.97 9.17 -7.11
N PRO A 97 -9.50 8.88 -5.88
CA PRO A 97 -8.76 9.86 -5.09
C PRO A 97 -7.42 10.19 -5.75
N SER A 98 -7.03 11.46 -5.65
CA SER A 98 -5.70 11.92 -6.06
C SER A 98 -4.78 11.87 -4.85
N PHE A 99 -3.74 11.06 -4.93
CA PHE A 99 -2.70 10.99 -3.90
C PHE A 99 -1.63 12.06 -4.14
N SER A 100 -1.23 12.72 -3.07
CA SER A 100 -0.14 13.69 -3.05
C SER A 100 0.69 13.53 -1.78
N VAL A 101 1.88 14.14 -1.74
CA VAL A 101 2.62 14.27 -0.48
C VAL A 101 1.83 15.14 0.48
N SER A 102 1.74 14.72 1.73
CA SER A 102 1.05 15.48 2.78
C SER A 102 1.69 16.87 2.95
N PRO A 103 0.91 17.94 3.02
CA PRO A 103 1.48 19.27 3.20
C PRO A 103 2.16 19.42 4.57
N GLY A 104 3.21 20.27 4.62
CA GLY A 104 3.95 20.59 5.84
C GLY A 104 5.24 19.79 6.04
N GLY A 105 5.76 19.13 4.97
CA GLY A 105 7.06 18.44 4.99
C GLY A 105 8.27 19.35 5.19
N PRO A 106 9.48 18.79 5.30
CA PRO A 106 9.83 17.39 5.03
C PRO A 106 9.29 16.40 6.10
N HIS A 107 8.89 15.23 5.65
CA HIS A 107 8.37 14.17 6.53
C HIS A 107 9.51 13.25 6.94
N THR A 108 9.98 13.41 8.17
CA THR A 108 11.09 12.65 8.75
C THR A 108 10.60 11.68 9.83
N CYS A 109 11.50 10.89 10.37
CA CYS A 109 11.22 10.04 11.53
C CYS A 109 11.04 10.90 12.79
N THR A 110 9.80 10.99 13.27
CA THR A 110 9.46 11.68 14.53
C THR A 110 8.75 10.73 15.49
N SER A 111 8.81 11.02 16.78
CA SER A 111 8.11 10.24 17.82
C SER A 111 6.63 10.17 17.54
N ASP A 112 6.00 11.30 17.23
CA ASP A 112 4.56 11.39 17.01
C ASP A 112 4.11 10.51 15.83
N ARG A 113 4.88 10.50 14.73
CA ARG A 113 4.61 9.63 13.58
C ARG A 113 4.77 8.15 13.94
N PHE A 114 5.79 7.81 14.75
CA PHE A 114 5.95 6.44 15.24
C PHE A 114 4.83 6.01 16.18
N ASP A 115 4.29 6.90 16.99
CA ASP A 115 3.19 6.58 17.90
C ASP A 115 1.91 6.29 17.11
N VAL A 116 1.62 7.06 16.06
CA VAL A 116 0.51 6.78 15.13
C VAL A 116 0.70 5.42 14.43
N LEU A 117 1.90 5.13 13.95
CA LEU A 117 2.20 3.86 13.28
C LEU A 117 2.09 2.67 14.23
N ARG A 118 2.57 2.79 15.48
CA ARG A 118 2.44 1.74 16.51
C ARG A 118 0.99 1.44 16.84
N GLU A 119 0.16 2.47 16.95
CA GLU A 119 -1.28 2.31 17.19
C GLU A 119 -1.95 1.60 16.02
N ALA A 120 -1.65 2.00 14.78
CA ALA A 120 -2.17 1.33 13.60
C ALA A 120 -1.74 -0.15 13.52
N ASP A 121 -0.47 -0.45 13.84
CA ASP A 121 0.05 -1.82 13.90
C ASP A 121 -0.64 -2.64 15.01
N ALA A 122 -0.87 -2.04 16.18
CA ALA A 122 -1.58 -2.69 17.28
C ALA A 122 -3.02 -3.05 16.89
N ILE A 123 -3.74 -2.12 16.25
CA ILE A 123 -5.12 -2.35 15.77
C ILE A 123 -5.14 -3.49 14.74
N ALA A 124 -4.28 -3.43 13.72
CA ALA A 124 -4.21 -4.46 12.68
C ALA A 124 -3.87 -5.83 13.27
N THR A 125 -2.88 -5.89 14.17
CA THR A 125 -2.47 -7.12 14.88
C THR A 125 -3.63 -7.70 15.68
N GLN A 126 -4.35 -6.87 16.44
CA GLN A 126 -5.47 -7.34 17.27
C GLN A 126 -6.57 -7.93 16.40
N LYS A 127 -6.98 -7.23 15.33
CA LYS A 127 -8.01 -7.71 14.39
C LYS A 127 -7.64 -9.03 13.72
N LEU A 128 -6.38 -9.16 13.25
CA LEU A 128 -5.88 -10.40 12.66
C LEU A 128 -5.81 -11.55 13.70
N THR A 129 -5.50 -11.23 14.96
CA THR A 129 -5.49 -12.19 16.06
C THR A 129 -6.88 -12.69 16.38
N ASP A 130 -7.84 -11.79 16.52
CA ASP A 130 -9.25 -12.11 16.81
C ASP A 130 -9.87 -12.96 15.69
N ALA A 131 -9.46 -12.71 14.44
CA ALA A 131 -9.85 -13.53 13.29
C ALA A 131 -9.09 -14.88 13.19
N GLY A 132 -8.15 -15.18 14.09
CA GLY A 132 -7.35 -16.40 14.07
C GLY A 132 -6.37 -16.51 12.91
N LEU A 133 -5.99 -15.37 12.29
CA LEU A 133 -5.14 -15.32 11.10
C LEU A 133 -3.64 -15.13 11.43
N MET A 134 -3.30 -14.59 12.61
CA MET A 134 -1.91 -14.29 12.98
C MET A 134 -0.94 -15.48 12.91
N ARG A 135 -1.43 -16.70 13.10
CA ARG A 135 -0.61 -17.91 13.00
C ARG A 135 -0.49 -18.46 11.58
N LYS A 136 -1.31 -17.95 10.66
CA LYS A 136 -1.35 -18.36 9.24
C LYS A 136 -0.56 -17.40 8.36
N ILE A 137 -0.47 -16.14 8.77
CA ILE A 137 0.31 -15.12 8.09
C ILE A 137 1.77 -15.26 8.53
N TRP A 138 2.68 -15.42 7.56
CA TRP A 138 4.10 -15.56 7.86
C TRP A 138 4.69 -14.27 8.44
N GLN A 139 4.38 -13.14 7.83
CA GLN A 139 4.75 -11.79 8.30
C GLN A 139 3.72 -10.77 7.83
N CYS A 140 3.46 -9.75 8.63
CA CYS A 140 2.61 -8.63 8.25
C CYS A 140 3.26 -7.30 8.64
N PRO A 141 4.23 -6.79 7.87
CA PRO A 141 4.73 -5.45 8.07
C PRO A 141 3.61 -4.41 7.90
N VAL A 142 3.61 -3.42 8.79
CA VAL A 142 2.75 -2.24 8.66
C VAL A 142 3.65 -1.05 8.38
N ALA A 143 3.38 -0.34 7.29
CA ALA A 143 4.10 0.86 6.93
C ALA A 143 3.18 2.08 7.02
N MET A 144 3.77 3.25 7.24
CA MET A 144 3.08 4.53 7.16
C MET A 144 3.84 5.46 6.20
N ALA A 145 3.10 6.07 5.29
CA ALA A 145 3.65 6.94 4.27
C ALA A 145 3.04 8.35 4.35
N PRO A 146 3.84 9.41 4.10
CA PRO A 146 3.39 10.79 4.17
C PRO A 146 2.58 11.18 2.93
N LEU A 147 1.54 10.40 2.65
CA LEU A 147 0.64 10.60 1.53
C LEU A 147 -0.73 11.00 2.05
N THR A 148 -1.39 11.84 1.30
CA THR A 148 -2.75 12.27 1.58
C THR A 148 -3.58 12.23 0.31
N LEU A 149 -4.89 12.43 0.48
CA LEU A 149 -5.84 12.45 -0.61
C LEU A 149 -6.34 13.88 -0.82
N ASN A 150 -6.46 14.28 -2.08
CA ASN A 150 -7.06 15.55 -2.50
C ASN A 150 -6.41 16.79 -1.86
N GLY A 151 -5.12 16.69 -1.47
CA GLY A 151 -4.34 17.80 -0.90
C GLY A 151 -4.62 18.12 0.57
N GLU A 152 -5.42 17.31 1.26
CA GLU A 152 -5.66 17.45 2.70
C GLU A 152 -4.42 17.02 3.50
N LYS A 153 -4.35 17.44 4.78
CA LYS A 153 -3.28 16.97 5.67
C LYS A 153 -3.59 15.56 6.15
N GLY A 154 -2.64 14.64 6.02
CA GLY A 154 -2.82 13.25 6.48
C GLY A 154 -1.65 12.36 6.14
N GLU A 155 -1.78 11.10 6.49
CA GLU A 155 -0.86 10.03 6.11
C GLU A 155 -1.66 8.77 5.73
N VAL A 156 -1.04 7.81 5.06
CA VAL A 156 -1.68 6.53 4.74
C VAL A 156 -0.98 5.39 5.46
N ILE A 157 -1.76 4.41 5.88
CA ILE A 157 -1.25 3.14 6.41
C ILE A 157 -1.22 2.12 5.29
N ILE A 158 -0.18 1.29 5.26
CA ILE A 158 -0.01 0.23 4.28
C ILE A 158 0.15 -1.09 5.02
N LEU A 159 -0.77 -2.02 4.77
CA LEU A 159 -0.73 -3.37 5.29
C LEU A 159 -0.07 -4.30 4.28
N ARG A 160 0.92 -5.08 4.73
CA ARG A 160 1.66 -6.01 3.89
C ARG A 160 1.66 -7.43 4.45
N PRO A 161 0.50 -8.10 4.59
CA PRO A 161 0.49 -9.49 5.02
C PRO A 161 1.02 -10.39 3.90
N VAL A 162 1.97 -11.25 4.24
CA VAL A 162 2.63 -12.16 3.29
C VAL A 162 2.65 -13.59 3.81
N ASP A 163 2.63 -14.52 2.86
CA ASP A 163 2.92 -15.93 3.06
C ASP A 163 4.24 -16.28 2.37
N SER A 164 5.09 -17.02 3.07
CA SER A 164 6.39 -17.46 2.57
C SER A 164 6.89 -18.64 3.39
N THR A 165 7.76 -19.45 2.79
CA THR A 165 8.47 -20.53 3.51
C THR A 165 9.91 -20.16 3.81
N GLU A 166 10.56 -19.40 2.94
CA GLU A 166 12.01 -19.17 2.99
C GLU A 166 12.42 -17.71 2.74
N ALA A 167 11.46 -16.79 2.68
CA ALA A 167 11.65 -15.36 2.42
C ALA A 167 12.29 -15.01 1.04
N MET A 168 12.76 -15.97 0.25
CA MET A 168 13.25 -15.71 -1.11
C MET A 168 12.10 -15.31 -2.03
N THR A 169 11.03 -16.04 -1.98
CA THR A 169 9.75 -15.69 -2.62
C THR A 169 8.67 -15.51 -1.57
N ALA A 170 7.70 -14.67 -1.86
CA ALA A 170 6.53 -14.48 -1.01
C ALA A 170 5.32 -14.10 -1.85
N SER A 171 4.17 -14.60 -1.46
CA SER A 171 2.88 -14.15 -1.98
C SER A 171 2.21 -13.24 -0.95
N PHE A 172 1.43 -12.26 -1.39
CA PHE A 172 0.57 -11.56 -0.45
C PHE A 172 -0.45 -12.56 0.14
N TYR A 173 -0.73 -12.43 1.43
CA TYR A 173 -1.71 -13.30 2.10
C TYR A 173 -3.13 -12.79 1.86
N ARG A 174 -4.03 -13.66 1.42
CA ARG A 174 -5.42 -13.33 1.11
C ARG A 174 -6.25 -13.22 2.38
N VAL A 175 -6.16 -12.10 3.07
CA VAL A 175 -6.99 -11.78 4.23
C VAL A 175 -8.44 -11.64 3.76
N PRO A 176 -9.45 -12.27 4.41
CA PRO A 176 -10.85 -12.04 4.06
C PRO A 176 -11.19 -10.55 4.00
N PHE A 177 -11.95 -10.14 3.00
CA PHE A 177 -12.23 -8.71 2.77
C PHE A 177 -12.96 -8.05 3.94
N GLU A 178 -13.83 -8.79 4.64
CA GLU A 178 -14.54 -8.31 5.83
C GLU A 178 -13.54 -7.96 6.96
N ILE A 179 -12.47 -8.71 7.10
CA ILE A 179 -11.41 -8.42 8.08
C ILE A 179 -10.58 -7.23 7.64
N CYS A 180 -10.30 -7.08 6.33
CA CYS A 180 -9.65 -5.90 5.79
C CYS A 180 -10.48 -4.63 6.05
N ASP A 181 -11.79 -4.69 5.82
CA ASP A 181 -12.71 -3.58 6.10
C ASP A 181 -12.75 -3.22 7.59
N ASP A 182 -12.81 -4.23 8.45
CA ASP A 182 -12.79 -4.04 9.91
C ASP A 182 -11.50 -3.39 10.39
N ILE A 183 -10.35 -3.80 9.83
CA ILE A 183 -9.05 -3.17 10.14
C ILE A 183 -9.05 -1.71 9.68
N ALA A 184 -9.44 -1.45 8.44
CA ALA A 184 -9.44 -0.10 7.87
C ALA A 184 -10.37 0.84 8.64
N ALA A 185 -11.58 0.37 8.95
CA ALA A 185 -12.56 1.14 9.72
C ALA A 185 -12.06 1.43 11.15
N ALA A 186 -11.44 0.44 11.82
CA ALA A 186 -10.92 0.61 13.17
C ALA A 186 -9.73 1.59 13.20
N ILE A 187 -8.81 1.50 12.25
CA ILE A 187 -7.69 2.44 12.10
C ILE A 187 -8.23 3.86 11.87
N LYS A 188 -9.16 4.03 10.92
CA LYS A 188 -9.74 5.36 10.62
C LYS A 188 -10.48 5.97 11.80
N ALA A 189 -11.19 5.15 12.59
CA ALA A 189 -11.91 5.60 13.77
C ALA A 189 -10.96 6.04 14.92
N ALA A 190 -9.88 5.29 15.16
CA ALA A 190 -8.90 5.60 16.20
C ALA A 190 -7.92 6.71 15.79
N LEU A 191 -7.59 6.81 14.50
CA LEU A 191 -6.57 7.70 13.94
C LEU A 191 -7.18 8.55 12.81
N PRO A 192 -7.97 9.60 13.14
CA PRO A 192 -8.68 10.41 12.13
C PRO A 192 -7.77 11.07 11.10
N GLN A 193 -6.49 11.31 11.44
CA GLN A 193 -5.46 11.85 10.55
C GLN A 193 -5.00 10.87 9.47
N ILE A 194 -5.35 9.57 9.55
CA ILE A 194 -5.06 8.63 8.49
C ILE A 194 -6.06 8.85 7.34
N ALA A 195 -5.52 9.19 6.18
CA ALA A 195 -6.29 9.50 4.99
C ALA A 195 -6.82 8.23 4.31
N ASP A 196 -6.01 7.17 4.27
CA ASP A 196 -6.39 5.87 3.70
C ASP A 196 -5.65 4.71 4.37
N VAL A 197 -6.19 3.51 4.19
CA VAL A 197 -5.54 2.25 4.52
C VAL A 197 -5.39 1.44 3.23
N LEU A 198 -4.15 1.19 2.85
CA LEU A 198 -3.80 0.45 1.63
C LEU A 198 -3.44 -0.99 1.99
N PHE A 199 -3.75 -1.91 1.08
CA PHE A 199 -3.37 -3.31 1.19
C PHE A 199 -2.47 -3.67 0.00
N ASP A 200 -1.23 -4.10 0.26
CA ASP A 200 -0.24 -4.44 -0.77
C ASP A 200 -0.51 -5.84 -1.34
N VAL A 201 -0.88 -5.91 -2.61
CA VAL A 201 -1.22 -7.14 -3.35
C VAL A 201 -0.09 -7.63 -4.26
N THR A 202 1.14 -7.16 -4.01
CA THR A 202 2.29 -7.52 -4.82
C THR A 202 2.98 -8.77 -4.29
N ASN A 203 3.35 -9.70 -5.15
CA ASN A 203 4.20 -10.82 -4.81
C ASN A 203 5.69 -10.42 -4.75
N LYS A 204 6.52 -11.23 -4.13
CA LYS A 204 7.97 -11.12 -4.17
C LYS A 204 8.54 -12.27 -5.02
N PRO A 205 9.29 -11.99 -6.11
CA PRO A 205 9.43 -10.67 -6.74
C PRO A 205 8.13 -10.19 -7.37
N PRO A 206 7.97 -8.92 -7.81
CA PRO A 206 8.95 -7.83 -7.82
C PRO A 206 9.00 -6.98 -6.55
N GLY A 207 7.98 -7.04 -5.68
CA GLY A 207 8.03 -6.35 -4.40
C GLY A 207 8.95 -7.05 -3.40
N THR A 208 9.52 -6.33 -2.45
CA THR A 208 10.17 -6.90 -1.26
C THR A 208 9.13 -7.19 -0.18
N ILE A 209 9.49 -7.93 0.87
CA ILE A 209 8.58 -8.14 2.02
C ILE A 209 8.41 -6.81 2.76
N GLU A 210 9.51 -6.18 3.11
CA GLU A 210 9.52 -4.84 3.68
C GLU A 210 9.37 -3.77 2.59
N TRP A 211 8.93 -2.58 3.00
CA TRP A 211 8.74 -1.45 2.07
C TRP A 211 10.00 -0.63 1.80
N GLU A 212 11.07 -0.91 2.53
CA GLU A 212 12.40 -0.34 2.34
C GLU A 212 13.47 -1.39 2.06
#